data_af0f37b5fd8567f80698bb87a9528673
#
_entry.id   af0f37b5fd8567f80698bb87a9528673
#
_cell.length_a   1.000
_cell.length_b   1.000
_cell.length_c   1.000
_cell.angle_alpha   90.00
_cell.angle_beta   90.00
_cell.angle_gamma   90.00
#
_symmetry.space_group_name_H-M   'P 1'
#
loop_
_entity.id
_entity.type
_entity.pdbx_description
1 polymer ?
#
loop_
_entity_poly.entity_id
_entity_poly.type
_entity_poly.pdbx_seq_one_letter_code
_entity_poly.pdbx_strand_id
1 'polypeptide(L)'
;MTTDKRGVPALLLQRQLGLSCYETAWMMLHKLRRAMVNAAREPLRGEVEVDDTWVGGEQAGLRGSRQLKERRAALVLVAVEKRGQASGRVRMSVIPDFKAATIMPFLTQNVAPGSTIYTDGLKSFSGLSEVGFKHVARNQPLQSELRKGAKSAVPLADRAIGNLQQWLIGTYHGVSKAQLQVYLNEFVFRRNRRKTPAAAFQTLLGLGTSRRSTEYEQIRGARDLNPNLLGIAEATIRKHRSDRISPRYEAVSRVFYDRGLRRTRDRSRHDS
;
A
#
# COMPACT_ATOMS: atom_id res chain seq x y z
N MET A 1 -17.68 -0.86 8.88
CA MET A 1 -16.38 -0.88 8.21
C MET A 1 -15.88 -2.29 7.90
N THR A 2 -15.77 -3.19 8.85
CA THR A 2 -15.29 -4.57 8.62
C THR A 2 -16.26 -5.46 7.86
N THR A 3 -17.55 -5.23 7.97
CA THR A 3 -18.63 -6.02 7.37
C THR A 3 -19.03 -5.54 5.97
N ASP A 4 -18.86 -4.26 5.64
CA ASP A 4 -19.18 -3.74 4.32
C ASP A 4 -18.08 -4.08 3.32
N LYS A 5 -18.44 -4.72 2.21
CA LYS A 5 -17.52 -5.13 1.15
C LYS A 5 -16.80 -3.94 0.50
N ARG A 6 -17.45 -2.80 0.40
CA ARG A 6 -16.92 -1.59 -0.26
C ARG A 6 -15.99 -0.76 0.59
N GLY A 7 -16.11 -0.81 1.91
CA GLY A 7 -15.44 0.11 2.83
C GLY A 7 -16.32 1.29 3.19
N VAL A 8 -15.76 2.23 3.94
CA VAL A 8 -16.51 3.40 4.42
C VAL A 8 -15.71 4.67 4.11
N PRO A 9 -16.17 5.50 3.16
CA PRO A 9 -15.62 6.85 2.95
C PRO A 9 -15.88 7.74 4.16
N ALA A 10 -14.99 8.70 4.41
CA ALA A 10 -15.11 9.59 5.57
C ALA A 10 -16.40 10.43 5.53
N LEU A 11 -16.81 10.87 4.34
CA LEU A 11 -18.06 11.61 4.16
C LEU A 11 -19.29 10.78 4.53
N LEU A 12 -19.30 9.49 4.19
CA LEU A 12 -20.38 8.59 4.59
C LEU A 12 -20.40 8.40 6.11
N LEU A 13 -19.24 8.19 6.74
CA LEU A 13 -19.15 8.06 8.19
C LEU A 13 -19.61 9.34 8.90
N GLN A 14 -19.20 10.51 8.40
CA GLN A 14 -19.63 11.80 8.93
C GLN A 14 -21.16 11.91 8.96
N ARG A 15 -21.81 11.60 7.84
CA ARG A 15 -23.28 11.66 7.72
C ARG A 15 -23.99 10.64 8.62
N GLN A 16 -23.49 9.41 8.68
CA GLN A 16 -24.10 8.35 9.50
C GLN A 16 -24.02 8.60 11.00
N LEU A 17 -22.93 9.25 11.46
CA LEU A 17 -22.73 9.56 12.88
C LEU A 17 -23.16 10.98 13.26
N GLY A 18 -23.68 11.79 12.32
CA GLY A 18 -24.04 13.18 12.58
C GLY A 18 -22.88 14.08 13.02
N LEU A 19 -21.65 13.77 12.55
CA LEU A 19 -20.48 14.56 12.93
C LEU A 19 -20.46 15.91 12.22
N SER A 20 -20.20 16.97 12.95
CA SER A 20 -20.12 18.34 12.40
C SER A 20 -18.94 18.55 11.47
N CYS A 21 -17.83 17.82 11.70
CA CYS A 21 -16.56 18.03 11.01
C CYS A 21 -16.12 16.78 10.23
N TYR A 22 -15.74 16.97 8.96
CA TYR A 22 -15.21 15.91 8.10
C TYR A 22 -13.89 15.34 8.62
N GLU A 23 -13.01 16.19 9.12
CA GLU A 23 -11.70 15.80 9.65
C GLU A 23 -11.84 14.81 10.81
N THR A 24 -12.86 14.96 11.66
CA THR A 24 -13.14 14.03 12.75
C THR A 24 -13.45 12.62 12.20
N ALA A 25 -14.33 12.52 11.20
CA ALA A 25 -14.66 11.25 10.55
C ALA A 25 -13.43 10.63 9.87
N TRP A 26 -12.64 11.46 9.18
CA TRP A 26 -11.41 11.04 8.52
C TRP A 26 -10.39 10.50 9.52
N MET A 27 -10.18 11.21 10.63
CA MET A 27 -9.33 10.80 11.74
C MET A 27 -9.73 9.45 12.34
N MET A 28 -11.02 9.28 12.62
CA MET A 28 -11.56 8.03 13.17
C MET A 28 -11.25 6.86 12.24
N LEU A 29 -11.47 7.01 10.93
CA LEU A 29 -11.18 5.97 9.95
C LEU A 29 -9.68 5.68 9.86
N HIS A 30 -8.83 6.70 9.91
CA HIS A 30 -7.38 6.51 9.89
C HIS A 30 -6.85 5.81 11.15
N LYS A 31 -7.39 6.11 12.33
CA LYS A 31 -7.09 5.37 13.56
C LYS A 31 -7.48 3.89 13.44
N LEU A 32 -8.67 3.61 12.89
CA LEU A 32 -9.12 2.23 12.63
C LEU A 32 -8.23 1.51 11.61
N ARG A 33 -7.85 2.16 10.51
CA ARG A 33 -6.93 1.60 9.52
C ARG A 33 -5.58 1.24 10.11
N ARG A 34 -5.04 2.12 10.96
CA ARG A 34 -3.79 1.85 11.67
C ARG A 34 -3.92 0.65 12.61
N ALA A 35 -5.06 0.48 13.27
CA ALA A 35 -5.33 -0.69 14.10
C ALA A 35 -5.44 -2.00 13.31
N MET A 36 -5.71 -1.96 12.00
CA MET A 36 -5.81 -3.16 11.16
C MET A 36 -4.46 -3.85 10.89
N VAL A 37 -3.34 -3.21 11.22
CA VAL A 37 -2.01 -3.80 11.03
C VAL A 37 -1.62 -4.59 12.28
N ASN A 38 -1.41 -5.88 12.13
CA ASN A 38 -0.82 -6.73 13.18
C ASN A 38 0.65 -6.96 12.85
N ALA A 39 1.55 -6.49 13.71
CA ALA A 39 2.99 -6.69 13.55
C ALA A 39 3.39 -8.18 13.69
N ALA A 40 2.70 -8.92 14.55
CA ALA A 40 2.92 -10.35 14.78
C ALA A 40 2.16 -11.26 13.81
N ARG A 41 1.81 -10.77 12.62
CA ARG A 41 1.10 -11.58 11.63
C ARG A 41 2.02 -12.66 11.04
N GLU A 42 1.47 -13.85 10.89
CA GLU A 42 2.19 -14.96 10.26
C GLU A 42 2.62 -14.65 8.82
N PRO A 43 3.83 -15.06 8.38
CA PRO A 43 4.26 -14.94 7.00
C PRO A 43 3.39 -15.80 6.07
N LEU A 44 3.38 -15.48 4.78
CA LEU A 44 2.79 -16.30 3.73
C LEU A 44 3.63 -17.58 3.58
N ARG A 45 3.00 -18.71 3.24
CA ARG A 45 3.67 -20.02 3.16
C ARG A 45 3.32 -20.77 1.89
N GLY A 46 4.19 -21.68 1.49
CA GLY A 46 3.97 -22.59 0.36
C GLY A 46 4.21 -21.89 -0.98
N GLU A 47 3.22 -21.87 -1.84
CA GLU A 47 3.28 -21.17 -3.14
C GLU A 47 2.81 -19.73 -3.01
N VAL A 48 3.59 -18.78 -3.51
CA VAL A 48 3.31 -17.34 -3.44
C VAL A 48 3.53 -16.71 -4.81
N GLU A 49 2.51 -16.03 -5.34
CA GLU A 49 2.65 -15.20 -6.53
C GLU A 49 3.03 -13.78 -6.10
N VAL A 50 4.01 -13.20 -6.77
CA VAL A 50 4.51 -11.83 -6.51
C VAL A 50 4.50 -11.04 -7.79
N ASP A 51 3.94 -9.83 -7.70
CA ASP A 51 3.83 -8.89 -8.81
C ASP A 51 3.85 -7.46 -8.28
N ASP A 52 4.03 -6.50 -9.18
CA ASP A 52 3.97 -5.07 -8.86
C ASP A 52 2.89 -4.35 -9.66
N THR A 53 2.53 -3.18 -9.18
CA THR A 53 1.60 -2.30 -9.89
C THR A 53 1.80 -0.84 -9.53
N TRP A 54 1.51 0.03 -10.48
CA TRP A 54 1.39 1.46 -10.23
C TRP A 54 -0.04 1.80 -9.80
N VAL A 55 -0.17 2.48 -8.65
CA VAL A 55 -1.46 2.94 -8.11
C VAL A 55 -1.51 4.46 -8.11
N GLY A 56 -2.57 5.01 -8.69
CA GLY A 56 -2.75 6.46 -8.85
C GLY A 56 -2.07 7.00 -10.11
N GLY A 57 -2.02 8.32 -10.23
CA GLY A 57 -1.32 9.02 -11.34
C GLY A 57 -2.13 9.21 -12.62
N GLU A 58 -3.25 8.55 -12.81
CA GLU A 58 -4.15 8.80 -13.94
C GLU A 58 -5.16 9.91 -13.59
N GLN A 59 -5.02 11.05 -14.27
CA GLN A 59 -6.11 12.02 -14.40
C GLN A 59 -6.67 11.92 -15.80
N ALA A 60 -7.98 11.76 -15.93
CA ALA A 60 -8.66 11.77 -17.22
C ALA A 60 -8.26 13.03 -18.01
N GLY A 61 -7.81 12.84 -19.26
CA GLY A 61 -7.42 13.93 -20.14
C GLY A 61 -5.94 14.32 -20.16
N LEU A 62 -5.12 13.83 -19.24
CA LEU A 62 -3.68 14.07 -19.27
C LEU A 62 -2.94 12.88 -19.90
N ARG A 63 -2.62 12.99 -21.19
CA ARG A 63 -1.61 12.15 -21.84
C ARG A 63 -0.24 12.56 -21.31
N GLY A 64 0.21 11.90 -20.24
CA GLY A 64 1.50 12.17 -19.64
C GLY A 64 2.56 11.15 -20.04
N SER A 65 3.82 11.62 -20.15
CA SER A 65 4.99 10.75 -20.28
C SER A 65 5.14 9.82 -19.08
N ARG A 66 5.90 8.72 -19.24
CA ARG A 66 6.23 7.77 -18.17
C ARG A 66 6.71 8.48 -16.89
N GLN A 67 7.51 9.55 -17.02
CA GLN A 67 8.02 10.35 -15.92
C GLN A 67 6.93 11.09 -15.11
N LEU A 68 5.83 11.50 -15.75
CA LEU A 68 4.69 12.12 -15.04
C LEU A 68 3.86 11.08 -14.26
N LYS A 69 3.74 9.86 -14.79
CA LYS A 69 3.12 8.73 -14.08
C LYS A 69 3.93 8.38 -12.83
N GLU A 70 5.24 8.28 -12.93
CA GLU A 70 6.13 7.98 -11.80
C GLU A 70 6.09 9.03 -10.68
N ARG A 71 5.89 10.31 -11.00
CA ARG A 71 5.79 11.38 -10.00
C ARG A 71 4.50 11.34 -9.20
N ARG A 72 3.40 10.89 -9.78
CA ARG A 72 2.06 10.93 -9.18
C ARG A 72 1.58 9.58 -8.68
N ALA A 73 2.02 8.51 -9.30
CA ALA A 73 1.70 7.15 -8.91
C ALA A 73 2.64 6.64 -7.82
N ALA A 74 2.16 5.69 -7.05
CA ALA A 74 2.97 4.94 -6.10
C ALA A 74 3.17 3.52 -6.63
N LEU A 75 4.39 3.01 -6.53
CA LEU A 75 4.70 1.62 -6.84
C LEU A 75 4.29 0.74 -5.67
N VAL A 76 3.54 -0.30 -5.93
CA VAL A 76 3.02 -1.24 -4.92
C VAL A 76 3.47 -2.65 -5.26
N LEU A 77 4.15 -3.29 -4.34
CA LEU A 77 4.50 -4.70 -4.42
C LEU A 77 3.41 -5.53 -3.76
N VAL A 78 3.00 -6.60 -4.44
CA VAL A 78 1.89 -7.47 -4.06
C VAL A 78 2.38 -8.91 -3.97
N ALA A 79 2.15 -9.57 -2.84
CA ALA A 79 2.41 -11.00 -2.66
C ALA A 79 1.12 -11.71 -2.28
N VAL A 80 0.78 -12.78 -2.98
CA VAL A 80 -0.46 -13.54 -2.82
C VAL A 80 -0.16 -15.01 -2.58
N GLU A 81 -0.54 -15.51 -1.42
CA GLU A 81 -0.48 -16.94 -1.08
C GLU A 81 -1.47 -17.71 -1.96
N LYS A 82 -0.99 -18.80 -2.57
CA LYS A 82 -1.82 -19.69 -3.36
C LYS A 82 -2.27 -20.86 -2.50
N ARG A 83 -3.56 -21.19 -2.57
CA ARG A 83 -4.17 -22.35 -1.89
C ARG A 83 -4.92 -23.21 -2.92
N GLY A 84 -4.22 -24.14 -3.53
CA GLY A 84 -4.72 -24.84 -4.71
C GLY A 84 -4.99 -23.87 -5.85
N GLN A 85 -6.21 -23.79 -6.35
CA GLN A 85 -6.63 -22.82 -7.37
C GLN A 85 -7.12 -21.48 -6.77
N ALA A 86 -7.22 -21.38 -5.44
CA ALA A 86 -7.77 -20.22 -4.76
C ALA A 86 -6.67 -19.28 -4.24
N SER A 87 -7.01 -17.98 -4.17
CA SER A 87 -6.20 -16.97 -3.51
C SER A 87 -6.33 -17.09 -1.99
N GLY A 88 -5.22 -17.28 -1.31
CA GLY A 88 -5.08 -17.25 0.14
C GLY A 88 -4.92 -15.82 0.68
N ARG A 89 -3.96 -15.67 1.59
CA ARG A 89 -3.61 -14.38 2.22
C ARG A 89 -2.84 -13.50 1.24
N VAL A 90 -2.93 -12.20 1.46
CA VAL A 90 -2.27 -11.19 0.64
C VAL A 90 -1.41 -10.29 1.52
N ARG A 91 -0.28 -9.83 0.98
CA ARG A 91 0.55 -8.76 1.52
C ARG A 91 0.77 -7.70 0.44
N MET A 92 0.72 -6.45 0.82
CA MET A 92 0.95 -5.32 -0.08
C MET A 92 1.77 -4.25 0.61
N SER A 93 2.68 -3.63 -0.12
CA SER A 93 3.49 -2.53 0.38
C SER A 93 3.77 -1.53 -0.72
N VAL A 94 3.69 -0.24 -0.38
CA VAL A 94 4.26 0.81 -1.21
C VAL A 94 5.76 0.68 -1.14
N ILE A 95 6.43 0.69 -2.29
CA ILE A 95 7.89 0.63 -2.40
C ILE A 95 8.42 1.85 -3.15
N PRO A 96 9.63 2.32 -2.84
CA PRO A 96 10.22 3.48 -3.50
C PRO A 96 10.67 3.18 -4.92
N ASP A 97 11.18 1.98 -5.16
CA ASP A 97 11.68 1.50 -6.45
C ASP A 97 11.54 -0.02 -6.56
N PHE A 98 11.80 -0.53 -7.78
CA PHE A 98 11.73 -1.95 -8.09
C PHE A 98 13.13 -2.60 -8.13
N LYS A 99 13.97 -2.28 -7.17
CA LYS A 99 15.31 -2.88 -7.05
C LYS A 99 15.29 -4.08 -6.11
N ALA A 100 16.19 -5.03 -6.34
CA ALA A 100 16.36 -6.20 -5.47
C ALA A 100 16.54 -5.80 -3.99
N ALA A 101 17.33 -4.75 -3.72
CA ALA A 101 17.56 -4.21 -2.37
C ALA A 101 16.24 -3.76 -1.66
N THR A 102 15.21 -3.40 -2.41
CA THR A 102 13.90 -3.01 -1.87
C THR A 102 12.95 -4.21 -1.78
N ILE A 103 12.99 -5.10 -2.75
CA ILE A 103 12.09 -6.26 -2.86
C ILE A 103 12.43 -7.34 -1.85
N MET A 104 13.73 -7.67 -1.70
CA MET A 104 14.18 -8.77 -0.83
C MET A 104 13.75 -8.59 0.62
N PRO A 105 13.93 -7.41 1.28
CA PRO A 105 13.44 -7.20 2.63
C PRO A 105 11.92 -7.36 2.77
N PHE A 106 11.13 -6.91 1.79
CA PHE A 106 9.69 -7.13 1.82
C PHE A 106 9.35 -8.61 1.80
N LEU A 107 9.99 -9.40 0.93
CA LEU A 107 9.72 -10.83 0.82
C LEU A 107 10.18 -11.60 2.04
N THR A 108 11.37 -11.34 2.57
CA THR A 108 11.87 -12.01 3.78
C THR A 108 11.02 -11.73 5.02
N GLN A 109 10.41 -10.55 5.12
CA GLN A 109 9.50 -10.21 6.23
C GLN A 109 8.10 -10.80 6.08
N ASN A 110 7.65 -11.03 4.84
CA ASN A 110 6.25 -11.36 4.58
C ASN A 110 6.03 -12.79 4.09
N VAL A 111 7.08 -13.51 3.67
CA VAL A 111 7.02 -14.86 3.14
C VAL A 111 7.94 -15.77 3.95
N ALA A 112 7.46 -16.95 4.31
CA ALA A 112 8.25 -17.92 5.07
C ALA A 112 9.38 -18.48 4.21
N PRO A 113 10.59 -18.69 4.76
CA PRO A 113 11.68 -19.36 4.08
C PRO A 113 11.25 -20.73 3.51
N GLY A 114 11.86 -21.13 2.40
CA GLY A 114 11.52 -22.39 1.71
C GLY A 114 10.25 -22.34 0.85
N SER A 115 9.51 -21.22 0.86
CA SER A 115 8.36 -21.02 -0.02
C SER A 115 8.78 -20.93 -1.50
N THR A 116 7.88 -21.33 -2.39
CA THR A 116 8.06 -21.16 -3.84
C THR A 116 7.44 -19.85 -4.29
N ILE A 117 8.24 -18.98 -4.86
CA ILE A 117 7.81 -17.66 -5.36
C ILE A 117 7.71 -17.69 -6.87
N TYR A 118 6.53 -17.38 -7.38
CA TYR A 118 6.24 -17.20 -8.81
C TYR A 118 6.24 -15.72 -9.16
N THR A 119 6.96 -15.33 -10.21
CA THR A 119 7.03 -13.96 -10.72
C THR A 119 6.91 -13.94 -12.24
N ASP A 120 6.77 -12.75 -12.81
CA ASP A 120 6.78 -12.50 -14.26
C ASP A 120 8.18 -12.57 -14.91
N GLY A 121 9.22 -12.92 -14.14
CA GLY A 121 10.58 -13.11 -14.64
C GLY A 121 11.41 -11.82 -14.74
N LEU A 122 11.00 -10.72 -14.12
CA LEU A 122 11.83 -9.50 -14.05
C LEU A 122 13.16 -9.77 -13.33
N LYS A 123 14.24 -9.17 -13.84
CA LYS A 123 15.61 -9.32 -13.30
C LYS A 123 15.76 -8.96 -11.82
N SER A 124 14.88 -8.08 -11.32
CA SER A 124 14.88 -7.67 -9.91
C SER A 124 14.59 -8.80 -8.92
N PHE A 125 14.07 -9.93 -9.42
CA PHE A 125 13.80 -11.14 -8.63
C PHE A 125 14.91 -12.19 -8.70
N SER A 126 16.01 -11.98 -9.44
CA SER A 126 17.05 -13.00 -9.66
C SER A 126 17.72 -13.49 -8.37
N GLY A 127 17.85 -12.65 -7.33
CA GLY A 127 18.47 -13.01 -6.05
C GLY A 127 17.58 -13.78 -5.05
N LEU A 128 16.36 -14.19 -5.43
CA LEU A 128 15.44 -14.87 -4.51
C LEU A 128 15.96 -16.22 -3.98
N SER A 129 16.69 -16.93 -4.79
CA SER A 129 17.28 -18.23 -4.40
C SER A 129 18.37 -18.05 -3.32
N GLU A 130 19.09 -16.94 -3.33
CA GLU A 130 20.15 -16.63 -2.37
C GLU A 130 19.62 -16.35 -0.95
N VAL A 131 18.37 -15.88 -0.87
CA VAL A 131 17.68 -15.59 0.40
C VAL A 131 16.76 -16.73 0.87
N GLY A 132 16.91 -17.92 0.28
CA GLY A 132 16.26 -19.14 0.75
C GLY A 132 14.85 -19.42 0.19
N PHE A 133 14.49 -18.80 -0.93
CA PHE A 133 13.23 -19.09 -1.63
C PHE A 133 13.47 -19.96 -2.88
N LYS A 134 12.48 -20.76 -3.24
CA LYS A 134 12.44 -21.41 -4.55
C LYS A 134 11.83 -20.42 -5.54
N HIS A 135 12.60 -19.97 -6.53
CA HIS A 135 12.11 -19.00 -7.52
C HIS A 135 11.70 -19.70 -8.81
N VAL A 136 10.49 -19.40 -9.28
CA VAL A 136 9.94 -19.85 -10.55
C VAL A 136 9.53 -18.63 -11.36
N ALA A 137 10.42 -18.20 -12.25
CA ALA A 137 10.12 -17.15 -13.23
C ALA A 137 9.21 -17.73 -14.33
N ARG A 138 8.15 -17.01 -14.68
CA ARG A 138 7.23 -17.34 -15.76
C ARG A 138 7.18 -16.16 -16.73
N ASN A 139 7.28 -16.44 -18.02
CA ASN A 139 7.15 -15.39 -19.02
C ASN A 139 5.70 -14.87 -19.03
N GLN A 140 5.56 -13.56 -18.85
CA GLN A 140 4.26 -12.91 -19.00
C GLN A 140 3.87 -12.86 -20.47
N PRO A 141 2.70 -13.40 -20.86
CA PRO A 141 2.21 -13.29 -22.24
C PRO A 141 2.02 -11.85 -22.66
N LEU A 142 2.12 -11.60 -23.97
CA LEU A 142 1.83 -10.27 -24.51
C LEU A 142 0.37 -9.87 -24.23
N GLN A 143 0.11 -8.57 -24.10
CA GLN A 143 -1.23 -8.06 -23.85
C GLN A 143 -2.25 -8.50 -24.92
N SER A 144 -1.81 -8.67 -26.16
CA SER A 144 -2.63 -9.20 -27.26
C SER A 144 -3.01 -10.68 -27.05
N GLU A 145 -2.12 -11.46 -26.47
CA GLU A 145 -2.35 -12.88 -26.15
C GLU A 145 -3.26 -13.06 -24.93
N LEU A 146 -3.07 -12.19 -23.90
CA LEU A 146 -3.97 -12.15 -22.74
C LEU A 146 -5.41 -11.83 -23.16
N ARG A 147 -5.61 -10.89 -24.09
CA ARG A 147 -6.92 -10.59 -24.68
C ARG A 147 -7.54 -11.74 -25.46
N LYS A 148 -6.71 -12.64 -25.99
CA LYS A 148 -7.13 -13.88 -26.68
C LYS A 148 -7.33 -15.06 -25.72
N GLY A 149 -7.19 -14.85 -24.40
CA GLY A 149 -7.44 -15.86 -23.38
C GLY A 149 -6.20 -16.58 -22.86
N ALA A 150 -4.99 -16.16 -23.21
CA ALA A 150 -3.78 -16.67 -22.58
C ALA A 150 -3.80 -16.39 -21.07
N LYS A 151 -3.26 -17.33 -20.28
CA LYS A 151 -3.20 -17.18 -18.83
C LYS A 151 -2.01 -16.31 -18.45
N SER A 152 -2.24 -15.35 -17.54
CA SER A 152 -1.16 -14.58 -16.92
C SER A 152 -0.16 -15.48 -16.20
N ALA A 153 1.08 -15.02 -16.09
CA ALA A 153 2.14 -15.65 -15.30
C ALA A 153 1.78 -15.75 -13.81
N VAL A 154 1.08 -14.74 -13.29
CA VAL A 154 0.72 -14.58 -11.85
C VAL A 154 -0.74 -14.19 -11.66
N PRO A 155 -1.71 -15.03 -12.07
CA PRO A 155 -3.12 -14.68 -12.18
C PRO A 155 -3.79 -14.30 -10.84
N LEU A 156 -3.28 -14.80 -9.72
CA LEU A 156 -3.83 -14.45 -8.40
C LEU A 156 -3.37 -13.08 -7.93
N ALA A 157 -2.13 -12.72 -8.27
CA ALA A 157 -1.58 -11.38 -8.03
C ALA A 157 -2.33 -10.34 -8.89
N ASP A 158 -2.50 -10.58 -10.19
CA ASP A 158 -3.27 -9.72 -11.10
C ASP A 158 -4.70 -9.47 -10.60
N ARG A 159 -5.37 -10.54 -10.16
CA ARG A 159 -6.73 -10.43 -9.59
C ARG A 159 -6.73 -9.61 -8.31
N ALA A 160 -5.71 -9.72 -7.46
CA ALA A 160 -5.60 -8.92 -6.26
C ALA A 160 -5.37 -7.45 -6.58
N ILE A 161 -4.54 -7.15 -7.58
CA ILE A 161 -4.26 -5.83 -8.11
C ILE A 161 -5.52 -5.19 -8.70
N GLY A 162 -6.23 -5.89 -9.59
CA GLY A 162 -7.46 -5.40 -10.19
C GLY A 162 -8.54 -5.07 -9.14
N ASN A 163 -8.70 -5.95 -8.14
CA ASN A 163 -9.63 -5.69 -7.03
C ASN A 163 -9.22 -4.48 -6.18
N LEU A 164 -7.92 -4.28 -5.93
CA LEU A 164 -7.41 -3.11 -5.22
C LEU A 164 -7.71 -1.83 -5.99
N GLN A 165 -7.40 -1.78 -7.28
CA GLN A 165 -7.61 -0.61 -8.12
C GLN A 165 -9.09 -0.24 -8.20
N GLN A 166 -9.98 -1.22 -8.45
CA GLN A 166 -11.42 -1.01 -8.45
C GLN A 166 -11.96 -0.53 -7.11
N TRP A 167 -11.44 -1.07 -6.00
CA TRP A 167 -11.85 -0.65 -4.66
C TRP A 167 -11.41 0.78 -4.33
N LEU A 168 -10.18 1.16 -4.69
CA LEU A 168 -9.68 2.52 -4.48
C LEU A 168 -10.46 3.55 -5.29
N ILE A 169 -10.73 3.27 -6.56
CA ILE A 169 -11.48 4.17 -7.44
C ILE A 169 -12.94 4.24 -7.02
N GLY A 170 -13.58 3.10 -6.83
CA GLY A 170 -15.03 3.02 -6.57
C GLY A 170 -15.46 3.49 -5.18
N THR A 171 -14.54 3.49 -4.21
CA THR A 171 -14.87 3.90 -2.83
C THR A 171 -14.31 5.26 -2.45
N TYR A 172 -13.08 5.57 -2.89
CA TYR A 172 -12.34 6.76 -2.43
C TYR A 172 -12.06 7.75 -3.55
N HIS A 173 -12.37 7.42 -4.81
CA HIS A 173 -12.14 8.25 -6.00
C HIS A 173 -10.68 8.67 -6.17
N GLY A 174 -9.77 7.93 -5.55
CA GLY A 174 -8.34 8.19 -5.51
C GLY A 174 -7.83 8.44 -4.09
N VAL A 175 -6.56 8.11 -3.89
CA VAL A 175 -5.86 8.25 -2.61
C VAL A 175 -4.49 8.88 -2.89
N SER A 176 -4.07 9.81 -2.05
CA SER A 176 -2.75 10.41 -2.19
C SER A 176 -1.64 9.37 -1.95
N LYS A 177 -0.53 9.51 -2.67
CA LYS A 177 0.64 8.64 -2.52
C LYS A 177 1.09 8.54 -1.05
N ALA A 178 1.03 9.66 -0.30
CA ALA A 178 1.43 9.72 1.10
C ALA A 178 0.56 8.87 2.03
N GLN A 179 -0.71 8.66 1.69
CA GLN A 179 -1.65 7.92 2.51
C GLN A 179 -1.93 6.50 1.99
N LEU A 180 -1.41 6.15 0.81
CA LEU A 180 -1.76 4.90 0.13
C LEU A 180 -1.51 3.67 1.00
N GLN A 181 -0.38 3.61 1.72
CA GLN A 181 -0.06 2.45 2.57
C GLN A 181 -1.13 2.15 3.61
N VAL A 182 -1.74 3.19 4.18
CA VAL A 182 -2.80 3.02 5.18
C VAL A 182 -4.06 2.38 4.57
N TYR A 183 -4.37 2.71 3.32
CA TYR A 183 -5.46 2.07 2.57
C TYR A 183 -5.09 0.65 2.11
N LEU A 184 -3.85 0.39 1.72
CA LEU A 184 -3.38 -0.98 1.46
C LEU A 184 -3.54 -1.86 2.70
N ASN A 185 -3.23 -1.35 3.87
CA ASN A 185 -3.41 -2.07 5.14
C ASN A 185 -4.88 -2.43 5.39
N GLU A 186 -5.82 -1.51 5.15
CA GLU A 186 -7.26 -1.79 5.20
C GLU A 186 -7.65 -2.87 4.19
N PHE A 187 -7.23 -2.72 2.93
CA PHE A 187 -7.54 -3.68 1.88
C PHE A 187 -7.05 -5.08 2.22
N VAL A 188 -5.79 -5.21 2.63
CA VAL A 188 -5.16 -6.48 3.05
C VAL A 188 -5.89 -7.09 4.25
N PHE A 189 -6.21 -6.30 5.27
CA PHE A 189 -6.94 -6.76 6.45
C PHE A 189 -8.29 -7.35 6.06
N ARG A 190 -9.07 -6.64 5.28
CA ARG A 190 -10.42 -7.03 4.85
C ARG A 190 -10.38 -8.23 3.90
N ARG A 191 -9.48 -8.22 2.91
CA ARG A 191 -9.33 -9.32 1.96
C ARG A 191 -8.95 -10.63 2.66
N ASN A 192 -8.03 -10.58 3.60
CA ASN A 192 -7.58 -11.77 4.33
C ASN A 192 -8.67 -12.34 5.26
N ARG A 193 -9.65 -11.54 5.66
CA ARG A 193 -10.79 -11.93 6.53
C ARG A 193 -12.14 -11.94 5.82
N ARG A 194 -12.13 -11.93 4.48
CA ARG A 194 -13.38 -11.83 3.68
C ARG A 194 -14.40 -12.95 3.93
N LYS A 195 -13.94 -14.10 4.43
CA LYS A 195 -14.78 -15.24 4.77
C LYS A 195 -15.30 -15.21 6.22
N THR A 196 -14.75 -14.34 7.06
CA THR A 196 -15.05 -14.27 8.49
C THR A 196 -15.23 -12.81 8.96
N PRO A 197 -16.25 -12.09 8.47
CA PRO A 197 -16.42 -10.65 8.75
C PRO A 197 -16.68 -10.35 10.24
N ALA A 198 -17.38 -11.23 10.97
CA ALA A 198 -17.58 -11.08 12.42
C ALA A 198 -16.26 -11.21 13.19
N ALA A 199 -15.43 -12.20 12.87
CA ALA A 199 -14.11 -12.33 13.44
C ALA A 199 -13.18 -11.16 13.07
N ALA A 200 -13.38 -10.53 11.90
CA ALA A 200 -12.65 -9.32 11.52
C ALA A 200 -12.96 -8.15 12.48
N PHE A 201 -14.23 -7.99 12.88
CA PHE A 201 -14.63 -6.97 13.84
C PHE A 201 -13.99 -7.20 15.23
N GLN A 202 -14.07 -8.40 15.76
CA GLN A 202 -13.45 -8.76 17.05
C GLN A 202 -11.93 -8.57 17.02
N THR A 203 -11.28 -8.98 15.92
CA THR A 203 -9.83 -8.77 15.74
C THR A 203 -9.48 -7.27 15.74
N LEU A 204 -10.28 -6.44 15.08
CA LEU A 204 -10.03 -5.00 15.02
C LEU A 204 -10.18 -4.34 16.39
N LEU A 205 -11.17 -4.74 17.19
CA LEU A 205 -11.34 -4.29 18.57
C LEU A 205 -10.11 -4.67 19.42
N GLY A 206 -9.70 -5.93 19.41
CA GLY A 206 -8.54 -6.39 20.16
C GLY A 206 -7.23 -5.68 19.77
N LEU A 207 -7.00 -5.48 18.48
CA LEU A 207 -5.83 -4.74 18.00
C LEU A 207 -5.91 -3.25 18.33
N GLY A 208 -7.10 -2.67 18.34
CA GLY A 208 -7.33 -1.26 18.67
C GLY A 208 -7.05 -0.93 20.12
N THR A 209 -7.51 -1.77 21.05
CA THR A 209 -7.36 -1.57 22.50
C THR A 209 -5.92 -1.73 22.98
N SER A 210 -5.11 -2.51 22.29
CA SER A 210 -3.69 -2.72 22.63
C SER A 210 -2.75 -1.61 22.14
N ARG A 211 -3.25 -0.61 21.38
CA ARG A 211 -2.43 0.44 20.80
C ARG A 211 -2.47 1.74 21.59
N ARG A 212 -1.33 2.45 21.59
CA ARG A 212 -1.28 3.82 22.09
C ARG A 212 -2.17 4.74 21.25
N SER A 213 -2.76 5.74 21.90
CA SER A 213 -3.50 6.80 21.21
C SER A 213 -2.63 7.48 20.15
N THR A 214 -3.24 7.87 19.06
CA THR A 214 -2.55 8.57 17.96
C THR A 214 -3.16 9.95 17.80
N GLU A 215 -2.33 10.98 17.76
CA GLU A 215 -2.74 12.38 17.58
C GLU A 215 -2.94 12.73 16.11
N TYR A 216 -3.63 13.84 15.85
CA TYR A 216 -3.95 14.30 14.50
C TYR A 216 -2.69 14.57 13.67
N GLU A 217 -1.71 15.27 14.24
CA GLU A 217 -0.46 15.60 13.54
C GLU A 217 0.33 14.34 13.15
N GLN A 218 0.31 13.31 13.97
CA GLN A 218 0.92 12.03 13.67
C GLN A 218 0.24 11.30 12.53
N ILE A 219 -1.07 11.47 12.34
CA ILE A 219 -1.81 10.89 11.23
C ILE A 219 -1.63 11.71 9.97
N ARG A 220 -1.68 13.04 10.07
CA ARG A 220 -1.54 13.96 8.95
C ARG A 220 -0.11 14.02 8.42
N GLY A 221 0.87 14.06 9.34
CA GLY A 221 2.30 14.12 9.04
C GLY A 221 2.95 12.76 8.82
N ALA A 222 2.23 11.66 8.99
CA ALA A 222 2.74 10.31 8.81
C ALA A 222 3.12 10.07 7.34
N ARG A 223 4.33 10.47 7.02
CA ARG A 223 5.13 9.76 6.04
C ARG A 223 5.37 8.38 6.63
N ASP A 224 4.43 7.55 6.41
CA ASP A 224 4.28 6.14 6.67
C ASP A 224 5.38 5.47 7.49
N LEU A 225 5.07 5.28 8.71
CA LEU A 225 5.54 4.14 9.46
C LEU A 225 4.85 2.88 8.87
N ASN A 226 5.27 2.46 7.68
CA ASN A 226 4.94 1.13 7.20
C ASN A 226 5.67 0.15 8.13
N PRO A 227 4.97 -0.61 8.98
CA PRO A 227 5.61 -1.54 9.89
C PRO A 227 6.39 -2.63 9.14
N ASN A 228 6.12 -2.80 7.82
CA ASN A 228 6.88 -3.71 6.98
C ASN A 228 8.23 -3.13 6.52
N LEU A 229 8.46 -1.81 6.70
CA LEU A 229 9.69 -1.11 6.33
C LEU A 229 10.41 -0.50 7.54
N LEU A 230 9.87 -0.58 8.76
CA LEU A 230 10.50 -0.02 9.96
C LEU A 230 11.91 -0.59 10.20
N GLY A 231 12.11 -1.88 9.97
CA GLY A 231 13.44 -2.49 10.04
C GLY A 231 14.39 -2.04 8.93
N ILE A 232 13.87 -1.65 7.76
CA ILE A 232 14.67 -1.19 6.62
C ILE A 232 15.04 0.29 6.80
N ALA A 233 14.09 1.10 7.26
CA ALA A 233 14.34 2.53 7.50
C ALA A 233 15.38 2.75 8.60
N GLU A 234 15.35 1.99 9.69
CA GLU A 234 16.36 2.09 10.75
C GLU A 234 17.74 1.59 10.29
N ALA A 235 17.81 0.48 9.55
CA ALA A 235 19.06 -0.02 9.00
C ALA A 235 19.65 0.91 7.94
N THR A 236 18.79 1.48 7.08
CA THR A 236 19.19 2.43 6.03
C THR A 236 19.60 3.79 6.62
N ILE A 237 18.87 4.28 7.64
CA ILE A 237 19.22 5.53 8.34
C ILE A 237 20.52 5.38 9.12
N ARG A 238 20.79 4.23 9.75
CA ARG A 238 22.08 3.97 10.39
C ARG A 238 23.22 3.92 9.38
N LYS A 239 23.02 3.33 8.21
CA LYS A 239 24.06 3.23 7.16
C LYS A 239 24.32 4.57 6.48
N HIS A 240 23.32 5.43 6.31
CA HIS A 240 23.48 6.77 5.71
C HIS A 240 23.81 7.89 6.71
N ARG A 241 23.80 7.63 8.02
CA ARG A 241 24.37 8.57 8.99
C ARG A 241 25.90 8.60 8.99
N SER A 242 26.56 7.58 8.40
CA SER A 242 28.01 7.60 8.19
C SER A 242 28.43 8.26 6.87
N ASP A 243 27.52 8.37 5.89
CA ASP A 243 27.81 8.97 4.58
C ASP A 243 27.08 10.30 4.46
N ARG A 244 27.84 11.39 4.47
CA ARG A 244 27.41 12.81 4.44
C ARG A 244 26.25 13.05 3.48
N ILE A 245 25.10 13.46 4.01
CA ILE A 245 23.93 13.89 3.24
C ILE A 245 24.29 15.16 2.44
N SER A 246 24.18 15.08 1.13
CA SER A 246 24.38 16.23 0.23
C SER A 246 23.26 17.28 0.44
N PRO A 247 23.60 18.60 0.47
CA PRO A 247 22.65 19.71 0.74
C PRO A 247 21.50 19.85 -0.26
N ARG A 248 21.51 19.11 -1.35
CA ARG A 248 20.47 19.17 -2.41
C ARG A 248 19.08 18.63 -2.01
N TYR A 249 18.99 17.82 -0.96
CA TYR A 249 17.71 17.24 -0.54
C TYR A 249 16.87 18.16 0.37
N GLU A 250 17.51 19.09 1.09
CA GLU A 250 16.79 20.08 1.92
C GLU A 250 16.09 21.17 1.08
N ALA A 251 16.67 21.56 -0.05
CA ALA A 251 16.10 22.61 -0.91
C ALA A 251 14.77 22.18 -1.60
N VAL A 252 14.62 20.90 -1.92
CA VAL A 252 13.40 20.37 -2.57
C VAL A 252 12.24 20.24 -1.56
N SER A 253 12.55 20.00 -0.30
CA SER A 253 11.54 19.89 0.77
C SER A 253 10.92 21.25 1.12
N ARG A 254 11.69 22.34 1.10
CA ARG A 254 11.20 23.71 1.42
C ARG A 254 10.27 24.28 0.33
N VAL A 255 10.52 23.99 -0.94
CA VAL A 255 9.71 24.53 -2.06
C VAL A 255 8.28 23.96 -2.07
N PHE A 256 8.07 22.76 -1.53
CA PHE A 256 6.73 22.16 -1.42
C PHE A 256 5.95 22.65 -0.19
N TYR A 257 6.64 23.08 0.85
CA TYR A 257 6.01 23.59 2.08
C TYR A 257 5.45 25.02 1.88
N ASP A 258 6.14 25.87 1.12
CA ASP A 258 5.76 27.28 0.91
C ASP A 258 4.59 27.47 -0.07
N ARG A 259 4.37 26.55 -1.02
CA ARG A 259 3.22 26.62 -1.94
C ARG A 259 1.89 26.15 -1.35
N GLY A 260 1.92 25.36 -0.27
CA GLY A 260 0.71 24.93 0.45
C GLY A 260 0.11 26.02 1.33
N LEU A 261 0.94 26.90 1.87
CA LEU A 261 0.50 27.93 2.82
C LEU A 261 0.00 29.24 2.17
N ARG A 262 0.32 29.50 0.90
CA ARG A 262 -0.15 30.71 0.20
C ARG A 262 -1.59 30.60 -0.33
N ARG A 263 -2.17 29.41 -0.48
CA ARG A 263 -3.56 29.23 -0.94
C ARG A 263 -4.63 29.39 0.13
N THR A 264 -4.26 29.45 1.39
CA THR A 264 -5.21 29.63 2.51
C THR A 264 -5.31 31.08 3.03
N ARG A 265 -4.42 31.99 2.59
CA ARG A 265 -4.45 33.41 3.01
C ARG A 265 -5.20 34.34 2.07
N ASP A 266 -5.55 33.91 0.85
CA ASP A 266 -6.20 34.81 -0.14
C ASP A 266 -7.73 34.72 -0.19
N ARG A 267 -8.37 33.93 0.69
CA ARG A 267 -9.84 33.84 0.77
C ARG A 267 -10.48 34.66 1.91
N SER A 268 -9.70 35.42 2.66
CA SER A 268 -10.22 36.24 3.78
C SER A 268 -10.16 37.75 3.53
N ARG A 269 -10.03 38.22 2.29
CA ARG A 269 -9.97 39.67 1.97
C ARG A 269 -10.94 40.12 0.89
N HIS A 270 -12.06 39.46 0.70
CA HIS A 270 -13.13 39.95 -0.19
C HIS A 270 -14.51 39.71 0.43
N ASP A 271 -14.73 40.17 1.65
CA ASP A 271 -16.05 40.47 2.18
C ASP A 271 -15.87 41.55 3.27
N SER A 272 -15.89 42.80 2.84
CA SER A 272 -16.22 43.99 3.61
C SER A 272 -16.78 45.01 2.64
#